data_d275542ad335a62e12ed1a8ae40ca075
#
_entry.id   d275542ad335a62e12ed1a8ae40ca075
#
_cell.length_a   1.000
_cell.length_b   1.000
_cell.length_c   1.000
_cell.angle_alpha   90.00
_cell.angle_beta   90.00
_cell.angle_gamma   90.00
#
_symmetry.space_group_name_H-M   'P 1'
#
loop_
_entity.id
_entity.type
_entity.pdbx_description
1 polymer ?
#
loop_
_entity_poly.entity_id
_entity_poly.type
_entity_poly.pdbx_seq_one_letter_code
_entity_poly.pdbx_strand_id
1 'polypeptide(L)'
;MIRLQSGLFMILLLGLAGSPAKAEEVWSLDGFKAPESVFFDAKRNVFYVSNIAGDPAARDGVGYLSKVSPDGKLQAAEWVTGFNAPKGLVMQGDTLFVTDIDRLMAVDVESGQITGTWPAEGAQFLNDPAVDEAGRVFASDMLANRIYVLDNQALSVWLESEDLLHPNGLRVEDGRLLVAGWGRDIQPDFSSKTPGHLIAIDLNTKAISDIGSGEPVGNLDGLESDGAGNWLVTDWVAGVLFRIHPDGKVEQLMDLNQGSADLEFLEEKKLAIIPMMMDGKLVATRLD
;
A
#
# COMPACT_ATOMS: atom_id res chain seq x y z
N MET A 1 -63.71 4.52 -45.37
CA MET A 1 -62.70 5.25 -44.56
C MET A 1 -62.31 4.39 -43.31
N ILE A 2 -61.23 3.68 -43.46
CA ILE A 2 -60.70 2.79 -42.35
C ILE A 2 -59.54 3.53 -41.69
N ARG A 3 -59.64 3.86 -40.38
CA ARG A 3 -58.59 4.45 -39.61
C ARG A 3 -57.71 3.33 -39.01
N LEU A 4 -56.45 3.26 -39.44
CA LEU A 4 -55.42 2.48 -38.73
C LEU A 4 -55.01 3.26 -37.53
N GLN A 5 -55.11 2.63 -36.35
CA GLN A 5 -54.44 3.06 -35.11
C GLN A 5 -53.05 2.40 -35.02
N SER A 6 -52.00 3.21 -35.03
CA SER A 6 -50.64 2.78 -34.81
C SER A 6 -50.40 2.70 -33.30
N GLY A 7 -50.30 1.50 -32.75
CA GLY A 7 -49.88 1.25 -31.37
C GLY A 7 -48.37 1.36 -31.26
N LEU A 8 -47.90 2.31 -30.47
CA LEU A 8 -46.49 2.50 -30.10
C LEU A 8 -46.13 1.52 -28.95
N PHE A 9 -45.41 0.45 -29.26
CA PHE A 9 -44.87 -0.43 -28.23
C PHE A 9 -43.63 0.20 -27.65
N MET A 10 -43.73 0.70 -26.41
CA MET A 10 -42.61 1.21 -25.60
C MET A 10 -41.95 0.01 -24.92
N ILE A 11 -40.80 -0.43 -25.43
CA ILE A 11 -39.98 -1.44 -24.78
C ILE A 11 -39.25 -0.76 -23.60
N LEU A 12 -39.69 -1.06 -22.38
CA LEU A 12 -39.01 -0.66 -21.15
C LEU A 12 -37.78 -1.58 -20.98
N LEU A 13 -36.59 -1.09 -21.32
CA LEU A 13 -35.33 -1.74 -20.94
C LEU A 13 -35.15 -1.53 -19.43
N LEU A 14 -35.52 -2.54 -18.63
CA LEU A 14 -35.02 -2.63 -17.24
C LEU A 14 -33.53 -2.90 -17.31
N GLY A 15 -32.73 -1.87 -17.10
CA GLY A 15 -31.32 -2.02 -16.76
C GLY A 15 -31.23 -2.77 -15.41
N LEU A 16 -30.73 -3.99 -15.44
CA LEU A 16 -30.26 -4.69 -14.24
C LEU A 16 -29.07 -3.89 -13.72
N ALA A 17 -29.32 -2.97 -12.79
CA ALA A 17 -28.28 -2.45 -11.94
C ALA A 17 -27.80 -3.63 -11.09
N GLY A 18 -26.65 -4.20 -11.45
CA GLY A 18 -25.97 -5.18 -10.62
C GLY A 18 -25.75 -4.52 -9.24
N SER A 19 -26.16 -5.19 -8.17
CA SER A 19 -25.78 -4.77 -6.82
C SER A 19 -24.26 -4.68 -6.80
N PRO A 20 -23.67 -3.66 -6.16
CA PRO A 20 -22.22 -3.62 -5.99
C PRO A 20 -21.78 -4.92 -5.33
N ALA A 21 -20.74 -5.52 -5.87
CA ALA A 21 -20.10 -6.70 -5.31
C ALA A 21 -19.81 -6.41 -3.82
N LYS A 22 -20.30 -7.26 -2.93
CA LYS A 22 -20.22 -7.01 -1.51
C LYS A 22 -18.94 -7.64 -0.99
N ALA A 23 -17.95 -6.81 -0.64
CA ALA A 23 -16.78 -7.26 0.08
C ALA A 23 -17.20 -8.06 1.33
N GLU A 24 -16.64 -9.27 1.51
CA GLU A 24 -16.97 -10.19 2.61
C GLU A 24 -15.79 -10.27 3.58
N GLU A 25 -15.97 -9.85 4.82
CA GLU A 25 -14.96 -10.05 5.86
C GLU A 25 -14.81 -11.56 6.14
N VAL A 26 -13.58 -12.06 5.95
CA VAL A 26 -13.23 -13.47 6.16
C VAL A 26 -12.76 -13.70 7.59
N TRP A 27 -11.89 -12.80 8.08
CA TRP A 27 -11.46 -12.75 9.47
C TRP A 27 -10.98 -11.36 9.84
N SER A 28 -11.00 -11.08 11.14
CA SER A 28 -10.40 -9.90 11.75
C SER A 28 -9.58 -10.32 12.96
N LEU A 29 -8.43 -9.69 13.16
CA LEU A 29 -7.52 -9.98 14.27
C LEU A 29 -7.11 -8.70 14.96
N ASP A 30 -7.47 -8.55 16.24
CA ASP A 30 -7.10 -7.42 17.09
C ASP A 30 -5.77 -7.66 17.81
N GLY A 31 -5.26 -6.62 18.48
CA GLY A 31 -4.13 -6.70 19.40
C GLY A 31 -2.81 -6.16 18.82
N PHE A 32 -2.85 -5.47 17.71
CA PHE A 32 -1.72 -4.75 17.13
C PHE A 32 -1.62 -3.32 17.70
N LYS A 33 -0.44 -2.74 17.61
CA LYS A 33 -0.18 -1.37 18.04
C LYS A 33 0.18 -0.51 16.84
N ALA A 34 -0.82 0.15 16.26
CA ALA A 34 -0.69 0.90 15.01
C ALA A 34 -0.02 0.04 13.91
N PRO A 35 -0.68 -1.07 13.46
CA PRO A 35 -0.17 -1.89 12.37
C PRO A 35 -0.18 -1.06 11.08
N GLU A 36 0.92 -1.08 10.36
CA GLU A 36 1.07 -0.18 9.22
C GLU A 36 1.17 -0.92 7.88
N SER A 37 1.94 -2.02 7.81
CA SER A 37 2.07 -2.83 6.60
C SER A 37 1.93 -4.31 6.92
N VAL A 38 1.50 -5.07 5.92
CA VAL A 38 1.42 -6.53 5.97
C VAL A 38 2.02 -7.11 4.68
N PHE A 39 2.86 -8.14 4.81
CA PHE A 39 3.49 -8.84 3.69
C PHE A 39 3.29 -10.35 3.81
N PHE A 40 2.88 -11.02 2.72
CA PHE A 40 2.69 -12.47 2.69
C PHE A 40 3.92 -13.21 2.18
N ASP A 41 4.54 -13.99 3.04
CA ASP A 41 5.56 -14.96 2.65
C ASP A 41 4.90 -16.27 2.21
N ALA A 42 4.74 -16.44 0.90
CA ALA A 42 4.11 -17.63 0.32
C ALA A 42 4.94 -18.91 0.59
N LYS A 43 6.28 -18.81 0.67
CA LYS A 43 7.18 -19.96 0.94
C LYS A 43 6.96 -20.51 2.34
N ARG A 44 6.71 -19.61 3.33
CA ARG A 44 6.53 -19.98 4.75
C ARG A 44 5.08 -19.98 5.16
N ASN A 45 4.19 -19.54 4.29
CA ASN A 45 2.75 -19.43 4.51
C ASN A 45 2.44 -18.63 5.78
N VAL A 46 2.99 -17.42 5.86
CA VAL A 46 2.88 -16.51 7.02
C VAL A 46 2.79 -15.07 6.55
N PHE A 47 2.05 -14.25 7.27
CA PHE A 47 2.10 -12.79 7.16
C PHE A 47 3.10 -12.23 8.15
N TYR A 48 3.92 -11.27 7.70
CA TYR A 48 4.67 -10.35 8.54
C TYR A 48 3.89 -9.05 8.64
N VAL A 49 3.86 -8.45 9.81
CA VAL A 49 3.11 -7.21 10.07
C VAL A 49 4.02 -6.25 10.82
N SER A 50 4.19 -5.05 10.28
CA SER A 50 4.88 -3.96 10.98
C SER A 50 3.94 -3.29 11.99
N ASN A 51 4.49 -2.92 13.15
CA ASN A 51 3.77 -2.23 14.20
C ASN A 51 4.61 -1.02 14.64
N ILE A 52 4.07 0.17 14.45
CA ILE A 52 4.71 1.43 14.86
C ILE A 52 4.84 1.47 16.39
N ALA A 53 3.81 1.05 17.10
CA ALA A 53 3.72 0.92 18.57
C ALA A 53 3.89 2.21 19.39
N GLY A 54 4.28 3.32 18.75
CA GLY A 54 4.51 4.62 19.37
C GLY A 54 4.10 5.77 18.45
N ASP A 55 4.84 6.89 18.55
CA ASP A 55 4.72 7.99 17.62
C ASP A 55 5.37 7.63 16.28
N PRO A 56 4.71 7.86 15.11
CA PRO A 56 5.21 7.43 13.81
C PRO A 56 6.51 8.11 13.35
N ALA A 57 6.96 9.14 14.04
CA ALA A 57 8.23 9.84 13.79
C ALA A 57 9.23 9.75 14.94
N ALA A 58 8.89 9.10 16.07
CA ALA A 58 9.78 8.99 17.22
C ALA A 58 10.82 7.87 17.03
N ARG A 59 12.05 8.19 17.41
CA ARG A 59 13.17 7.22 17.45
C ARG A 59 13.30 6.64 18.86
N ASP A 60 12.26 5.91 19.29
CA ASP A 60 12.11 5.44 20.67
C ASP A 60 12.38 3.93 20.86
N GLY A 61 12.54 3.20 19.74
CA GLY A 61 12.88 1.78 19.77
C GLY A 61 11.74 0.85 20.18
N VAL A 62 10.49 1.31 20.17
CA VAL A 62 9.32 0.50 20.61
C VAL A 62 8.65 -0.28 19.49
N GLY A 63 8.99 0.02 18.22
CA GLY A 63 8.44 -0.64 17.06
C GLY A 63 8.87 -2.11 16.93
N TYR A 64 8.03 -2.91 16.33
CA TYR A 64 8.28 -4.34 16.17
C TYR A 64 7.56 -4.94 14.95
N LEU A 65 7.96 -6.16 14.57
CA LEU A 65 7.26 -6.99 13.59
C LEU A 65 6.54 -8.13 14.29
N SER A 66 5.35 -8.47 13.77
CA SER A 66 4.54 -9.61 14.21
C SER A 66 4.50 -10.70 13.13
N LYS A 67 4.12 -11.93 13.52
CA LYS A 67 3.78 -13.03 12.60
C LYS A 67 2.33 -13.44 12.79
N VAL A 68 1.62 -13.59 11.65
CA VAL A 68 0.21 -14.02 11.61
C VAL A 68 0.06 -15.14 10.60
N SER A 69 -0.72 -16.17 10.93
CA SER A 69 -1.04 -17.24 9.98
C SER A 69 -2.09 -16.80 8.96
N PRO A 70 -2.18 -17.46 7.78
CA PRO A 70 -3.16 -17.09 6.75
C PRO A 70 -4.63 -17.22 7.16
N ASP A 71 -4.90 -17.94 8.25
CA ASP A 71 -6.24 -18.06 8.85
C ASP A 71 -6.50 -17.03 9.97
N GLY A 72 -5.68 -15.98 10.06
CA GLY A 72 -5.87 -14.85 10.97
C GLY A 72 -5.53 -15.16 12.42
N LYS A 73 -4.55 -16.03 12.71
CA LYS A 73 -4.13 -16.32 14.08
C LYS A 73 -2.74 -15.73 14.35
N LEU A 74 -2.60 -15.03 15.45
CA LEU A 74 -1.33 -14.50 15.91
C LEU A 74 -0.37 -15.65 16.24
N GLN A 75 0.76 -15.72 15.55
CA GLN A 75 1.81 -16.71 15.80
C GLN A 75 2.90 -16.17 16.72
N ALA A 76 3.27 -14.89 16.53
CA ALA A 76 4.22 -14.18 17.39
C ALA A 76 3.86 -12.69 17.40
N ALA A 77 3.60 -12.15 18.59
CA ALA A 77 3.19 -10.75 18.75
C ALA A 77 4.35 -9.79 18.46
N GLU A 78 5.50 -10.00 19.09
CA GLU A 78 6.73 -9.22 18.90
C GLU A 78 7.84 -10.18 18.43
N TRP A 79 7.76 -10.55 17.13
CA TRP A 79 8.70 -11.52 16.56
C TRP A 79 10.11 -10.93 16.39
N VAL A 80 10.19 -9.69 15.87
CA VAL A 80 11.46 -8.94 15.78
C VAL A 80 11.22 -7.56 16.37
N THR A 81 12.11 -7.14 17.26
CA THR A 81 12.11 -5.84 17.92
C THR A 81 13.34 -5.02 17.54
N GLY A 82 13.42 -3.76 17.98
CA GLY A 82 14.57 -2.89 17.71
C GLY A 82 14.35 -1.89 16.59
N PHE A 83 13.11 -1.77 16.12
CA PHE A 83 12.65 -0.72 15.23
C PHE A 83 12.20 0.51 16.02
N ASN A 84 12.21 1.66 15.38
CA ASN A 84 11.61 2.89 15.92
C ASN A 84 10.11 2.92 15.59
N ALA A 85 9.78 3.11 14.32
CA ALA A 85 8.43 3.10 13.79
C ALA A 85 8.43 2.41 12.42
N PRO A 86 8.51 1.05 12.39
CA PRO A 86 8.59 0.30 11.15
C PRO A 86 7.30 0.49 10.35
N LYS A 87 7.46 0.67 9.05
CA LYS A 87 6.36 0.90 8.11
C LYS A 87 6.33 -0.19 7.04
N GLY A 88 6.51 0.17 5.78
CA GLY A 88 6.39 -0.74 4.66
C GLY A 88 7.33 -1.94 4.70
N LEU A 89 6.91 -3.01 4.07
CA LEU A 89 7.57 -4.31 4.05
C LEU A 89 7.72 -4.81 2.60
N VAL A 90 8.92 -5.26 2.22
CA VAL A 90 9.12 -6.00 0.97
C VAL A 90 10.13 -7.12 1.15
N MET A 91 10.01 -8.20 0.40
CA MET A 91 10.88 -9.35 0.55
C MET A 91 11.68 -9.67 -0.71
N GLN A 92 12.97 -10.01 -0.53
CA GLN A 92 13.81 -10.56 -1.56
C GLN A 92 14.51 -11.84 -1.06
N GLY A 93 14.16 -12.97 -1.64
CA GLY A 93 14.65 -14.26 -1.16
C GLY A 93 14.19 -14.54 0.27
N ASP A 94 15.13 -14.67 1.20
CA ASP A 94 14.86 -14.89 2.63
C ASP A 94 15.12 -13.61 3.46
N THR A 95 15.24 -12.46 2.81
CA THR A 95 15.45 -11.16 3.45
C THR A 95 14.19 -10.31 3.36
N LEU A 96 13.64 -9.91 4.49
CA LEU A 96 12.56 -8.94 4.61
C LEU A 96 13.17 -7.55 4.84
N PHE A 97 12.95 -6.63 3.91
CA PHE A 97 13.32 -5.22 4.04
C PHE A 97 12.19 -4.46 4.70
N VAL A 98 12.56 -3.55 5.59
CA VAL A 98 11.64 -2.77 6.43
C VAL A 98 12.10 -1.32 6.43
N THR A 99 11.24 -0.40 6.10
CA THR A 99 11.49 1.03 6.28
C THR A 99 11.24 1.43 7.73
N ASP A 100 12.09 2.29 8.28
CA ASP A 100 12.01 2.69 9.69
C ASP A 100 12.46 4.16 9.84
N ILE A 101 11.58 5.10 9.60
CA ILE A 101 11.71 6.56 9.65
C ILE A 101 12.82 7.09 8.74
N ASP A 102 14.09 6.87 9.08
CA ASP A 102 15.29 7.42 8.41
C ASP A 102 16.33 6.35 8.07
N ARG A 103 15.91 5.08 8.06
CA ARG A 103 16.76 3.93 7.74
C ARG A 103 15.98 2.82 7.06
N LEU A 104 16.62 2.13 6.14
CA LEU A 104 16.15 0.86 5.62
C LEU A 104 16.82 -0.26 6.41
N MET A 105 16.07 -1.25 6.83
CA MET A 105 16.55 -2.38 7.63
C MET A 105 16.29 -3.69 6.90
N ALA A 106 17.11 -4.70 7.16
CA ALA A 106 16.94 -6.05 6.65
C ALA A 106 16.85 -7.04 7.79
N VAL A 107 15.87 -7.95 7.69
CA VAL A 107 15.66 -9.06 8.62
C VAL A 107 15.79 -10.37 7.88
N ASP A 108 16.61 -11.27 8.37
CA ASP A 108 16.61 -12.66 7.93
C ASP A 108 15.39 -13.37 8.52
N VAL A 109 14.49 -13.84 7.65
CA VAL A 109 13.18 -14.35 8.11
C VAL A 109 13.25 -15.74 8.74
N GLU A 110 14.35 -16.48 8.54
CA GLU A 110 14.56 -17.79 9.20
C GLU A 110 14.97 -17.61 10.66
N SER A 111 15.92 -16.72 10.92
CA SER A 111 16.46 -16.48 12.28
C SER A 111 15.71 -15.37 13.05
N GLY A 112 15.00 -14.48 12.35
CA GLY A 112 14.42 -13.27 12.95
C GLY A 112 15.47 -12.23 13.36
N GLN A 113 16.68 -12.30 12.81
CA GLN A 113 17.75 -11.36 13.14
C GLN A 113 17.80 -10.20 12.15
N ILE A 114 18.04 -9.00 12.66
CA ILE A 114 18.38 -7.85 11.84
C ILE A 114 19.80 -8.06 11.29
N THR A 115 19.92 -8.16 9.96
CA THR A 115 21.18 -8.46 9.26
C THR A 115 21.76 -7.27 8.52
N GLY A 116 20.98 -6.20 8.35
CA GLY A 116 21.40 -4.97 7.68
C GLY A 116 20.67 -3.75 8.21
N THR A 117 21.35 -2.61 8.20
CA THR A 117 20.78 -1.30 8.51
C THR A 117 21.50 -0.25 7.69
N TRP A 118 20.76 0.49 6.88
CA TRP A 118 21.29 1.55 6.02
C TRP A 118 20.59 2.87 6.37
N PRO A 119 21.32 3.81 7.01
CA PRO A 119 20.79 5.16 7.21
C PRO A 119 20.51 5.83 5.87
N ALA A 120 19.33 6.42 5.72
CA ALA A 120 18.96 7.23 4.57
C ALA A 120 19.30 8.69 4.86
N GLU A 121 20.40 9.20 4.31
CA GLU A 121 20.87 10.55 4.60
C GLU A 121 19.85 11.60 4.15
N GLY A 122 19.40 12.42 5.07
CA GLY A 122 18.42 13.49 4.83
C GLY A 122 16.97 13.01 4.74
N ALA A 123 16.70 11.73 5.03
CA ALA A 123 15.33 11.22 5.09
C ALA A 123 14.55 11.84 6.25
N GLN A 124 13.26 12.06 5.99
CA GLN A 124 12.34 12.60 6.98
C GLN A 124 11.31 11.58 7.43
N PHE A 125 10.79 10.75 6.50
CA PHE A 125 9.73 9.80 6.80
C PHE A 125 9.69 8.69 5.73
N LEU A 126 10.69 7.78 5.79
CA LEU A 126 10.65 6.60 4.93
C LEU A 126 9.35 5.83 5.21
N ASN A 127 8.66 5.48 4.14
CA ASN A 127 7.38 4.82 4.24
C ASN A 127 7.42 3.45 3.56
N ASP A 128 7.25 3.34 2.27
CA ASP A 128 7.04 2.06 1.63
C ASP A 128 8.25 1.61 0.79
N PRO A 129 8.64 0.31 0.82
CA PRO A 129 9.68 -0.22 -0.02
C PRO A 129 9.12 -1.05 -1.18
N ALA A 130 9.83 -1.07 -2.30
CA ALA A 130 9.59 -2.00 -3.41
C ALA A 130 10.90 -2.59 -3.92
N VAL A 131 10.88 -3.80 -4.47
CA VAL A 131 12.06 -4.47 -5.02
C VAL A 131 11.88 -4.71 -6.52
N ASP A 132 12.93 -4.47 -7.31
CA ASP A 132 12.93 -4.77 -8.74
C ASP A 132 13.58 -6.13 -9.07
N GLU A 133 13.48 -6.54 -10.33
CA GLU A 133 14.05 -7.79 -10.82
C GLU A 133 15.59 -7.86 -10.71
N ALA A 134 16.27 -6.70 -10.66
CA ALA A 134 17.71 -6.62 -10.46
C ALA A 134 18.12 -6.75 -8.98
N GLY A 135 17.15 -6.74 -8.08
CA GLY A 135 17.35 -6.81 -6.64
C GLY A 135 17.65 -5.46 -5.99
N ARG A 136 17.38 -4.36 -6.66
CA ARG A 136 17.43 -3.04 -6.04
C ARG A 136 16.18 -2.83 -5.20
N VAL A 137 16.37 -2.28 -4.00
CA VAL A 137 15.24 -1.95 -3.10
C VAL A 137 15.04 -0.45 -3.11
N PHE A 138 13.87 -0.02 -3.57
CA PHE A 138 13.44 1.38 -3.52
C PHE A 138 12.73 1.63 -2.20
N ALA A 139 12.80 2.87 -1.71
CA ALA A 139 12.05 3.28 -0.52
C ALA A 139 11.53 4.72 -0.72
N SER A 140 10.25 4.93 -0.51
CA SER A 140 9.64 6.26 -0.52
C SER A 140 10.00 7.03 0.73
N ASP A 141 10.20 8.35 0.60
CA ASP A 141 10.28 9.30 1.69
C ASP A 141 9.17 10.33 1.51
N MET A 142 8.07 10.08 2.18
CA MET A 142 6.83 10.81 2.03
C MET A 142 7.00 12.30 2.30
N LEU A 143 7.66 12.68 3.39
CA LEU A 143 7.77 14.09 3.77
C LEU A 143 8.87 14.86 3.03
N ALA A 144 9.84 14.16 2.42
CA ALA A 144 10.92 14.79 1.65
C ALA A 144 10.69 14.81 0.13
N ASN A 145 9.57 14.28 -0.38
CA ASN A 145 9.34 14.09 -1.82
C ASN A 145 10.50 13.38 -2.52
N ARG A 146 10.96 12.26 -1.95
CA ARG A 146 12.10 11.49 -2.43
C ARG A 146 11.78 10.01 -2.56
N ILE A 147 12.56 9.36 -3.42
CA ILE A 147 12.70 7.91 -3.46
C ILE A 147 14.19 7.60 -3.30
N TYR A 148 14.51 6.76 -2.34
CA TYR A 148 15.83 6.17 -2.16
C TYR A 148 15.95 4.86 -2.91
N VAL A 149 17.18 4.44 -3.20
CA VAL A 149 17.47 3.10 -3.71
C VAL A 149 18.64 2.49 -2.97
N LEU A 150 18.46 1.27 -2.48
CA LEU A 150 19.55 0.41 -2.03
C LEU A 150 20.02 -0.40 -3.23
N ASP A 151 21.23 -0.12 -3.68
CA ASP A 151 21.91 -0.84 -4.75
C ASP A 151 23.35 -1.15 -4.33
N ASN A 152 23.79 -2.41 -4.51
CA ASN A 152 25.15 -2.84 -4.13
C ASN A 152 25.55 -2.43 -2.70
N GLN A 153 24.66 -2.59 -1.74
CA GLN A 153 24.83 -2.26 -0.32
C GLN A 153 24.97 -0.75 0.00
N ALA A 154 24.66 0.12 -0.95
CA ALA A 154 24.65 1.56 -0.77
C ALA A 154 23.23 2.11 -0.92
N LEU A 155 22.72 2.77 0.13
CA LEU A 155 21.44 3.47 0.09
C LEU A 155 21.69 4.93 -0.30
N SER A 156 21.03 5.40 -1.34
CA SER A 156 21.19 6.77 -1.85
C SER A 156 19.89 7.31 -2.44
N VAL A 157 19.78 8.63 -2.57
CA VAL A 157 18.66 9.26 -3.26
C VAL A 157 18.65 8.83 -4.73
N TRP A 158 17.58 8.19 -5.16
CA TRP A 158 17.36 7.78 -6.54
C TRP A 158 16.66 8.87 -7.35
N LEU A 159 15.63 9.50 -6.76
CA LEU A 159 14.85 10.57 -7.38
C LEU A 159 14.31 11.52 -6.30
N GLU A 160 14.32 12.82 -6.61
CA GLU A 160 13.69 13.86 -5.78
C GLU A 160 12.90 14.79 -6.71
N SER A 161 11.62 14.96 -6.45
CA SER A 161 10.73 15.82 -7.26
C SER A 161 9.44 16.11 -6.52
N GLU A 162 8.91 17.32 -6.66
CA GLU A 162 7.55 17.68 -6.21
C GLU A 162 6.46 16.91 -6.98
N ASP A 163 6.78 16.36 -8.15
CA ASP A 163 5.84 15.55 -8.94
C ASP A 163 5.69 14.12 -8.41
N LEU A 164 6.43 13.73 -7.36
CA LEU A 164 6.21 12.50 -6.61
C LEU A 164 4.96 12.55 -5.73
N LEU A 165 4.40 13.74 -5.48
CA LEU A 165 3.15 13.95 -4.74
C LEU A 165 3.19 13.42 -3.30
N HIS A 166 4.32 13.59 -2.60
CA HIS A 166 4.55 12.96 -1.30
C HIS A 166 4.37 11.45 -1.39
N PRO A 167 5.37 10.72 -1.98
CA PRO A 167 5.25 9.31 -2.33
C PRO A 167 5.05 8.45 -1.07
N ASN A 168 4.06 7.56 -1.11
CA ASN A 168 3.79 6.60 -0.07
C ASN A 168 3.94 5.19 -0.65
N GLY A 169 2.87 4.46 -0.96
CA GLY A 169 2.91 3.11 -1.49
C GLY A 169 3.74 2.97 -2.76
N LEU A 170 4.55 1.92 -2.85
CA LEU A 170 5.44 1.64 -3.97
C LEU A 170 5.20 0.24 -4.52
N ARG A 171 5.19 0.12 -5.86
CA ARG A 171 5.16 -1.17 -6.54
C ARG A 171 6.01 -1.15 -7.81
N VAL A 172 6.89 -2.14 -7.98
CA VAL A 172 7.59 -2.33 -9.26
C VAL A 172 6.77 -3.25 -10.16
N GLU A 173 6.48 -2.78 -11.38
CA GLU A 173 5.71 -3.52 -12.37
C GLU A 173 6.10 -3.08 -13.79
N ASP A 174 6.36 -4.02 -14.69
CA ASP A 174 6.64 -3.77 -16.11
C ASP A 174 7.74 -2.72 -16.37
N GLY A 175 8.84 -2.77 -15.62
CA GLY A 175 9.96 -1.83 -15.77
C GLY A 175 9.67 -0.41 -15.26
N ARG A 176 8.60 -0.23 -14.50
CA ARG A 176 8.18 1.02 -13.88
C ARG A 176 8.11 0.87 -12.37
N LEU A 177 8.35 1.95 -11.66
CA LEU A 177 7.99 2.10 -10.26
C LEU A 177 6.66 2.86 -10.21
N LEU A 178 5.60 2.18 -9.80
CA LEU A 178 4.32 2.79 -9.50
C LEU A 178 4.38 3.42 -8.11
N VAL A 179 3.74 4.56 -7.93
CA VAL A 179 3.75 5.32 -6.69
C VAL A 179 2.33 5.76 -6.36
N ALA A 180 1.88 5.42 -5.17
CA ALA A 180 0.69 5.99 -4.56
C ALA A 180 1.05 7.37 -4.00
N GLY A 181 0.60 8.44 -4.65
CA GLY A 181 0.82 9.82 -4.19
C GLY A 181 -0.13 10.16 -3.06
N TRP A 182 0.43 10.66 -1.95
CA TRP A 182 -0.40 11.15 -0.84
C TRP A 182 -1.12 12.45 -1.16
N GLY A 183 -0.48 13.34 -1.89
CA GLY A 183 -1.04 14.64 -2.29
C GLY A 183 -0.09 15.80 -2.03
N ARG A 184 -0.63 17.02 -2.06
CA ARG A 184 0.18 18.25 -1.87
C ARG A 184 -0.31 19.04 -0.66
N ASP A 185 0.58 19.84 -0.08
CA ASP A 185 0.28 20.68 1.08
C ASP A 185 -0.26 19.87 2.27
N ILE A 186 0.52 18.89 2.75
CA ILE A 186 0.17 18.06 3.91
C ILE A 186 -0.09 18.93 5.15
N GLN A 187 -1.20 18.67 5.82
CA GLN A 187 -1.63 19.36 7.01
C GLN A 187 -1.15 18.64 8.28
N PRO A 188 -1.21 19.28 9.47
CA PRO A 188 -0.78 18.64 10.72
C PRO A 188 -1.56 17.37 11.12
N ASP A 189 -2.75 17.18 10.56
CA ASP A 189 -3.57 15.96 10.73
C ASP A 189 -3.35 14.92 9.63
N PHE A 190 -2.27 15.06 8.85
CA PHE A 190 -1.90 14.27 7.69
C PHE A 190 -2.87 14.33 6.51
N SER A 191 -3.95 15.08 6.55
CA SER A 191 -4.71 15.37 5.32
C SER A 191 -3.88 16.21 4.35
N SER A 192 -4.26 16.25 3.08
CA SER A 192 -3.65 17.13 2.06
C SER A 192 -4.68 18.12 1.53
N LYS A 193 -4.25 19.32 1.14
CA LYS A 193 -5.16 20.27 0.47
C LYS A 193 -5.53 19.83 -0.92
N THR A 194 -4.59 19.21 -1.62
CA THR A 194 -4.82 18.60 -2.93
C THR A 194 -4.51 17.12 -2.80
N PRO A 195 -5.50 16.22 -2.86
CA PRO A 195 -5.28 14.80 -2.83
C PRO A 195 -4.36 14.32 -3.94
N GLY A 196 -3.66 13.23 -3.72
CA GLY A 196 -2.78 12.61 -4.69
C GLY A 196 -3.51 11.70 -5.68
N HIS A 197 -2.73 11.06 -6.52
CA HIS A 197 -3.17 10.04 -7.49
C HIS A 197 -2.01 9.07 -7.75
N LEU A 198 -2.26 8.03 -8.56
CA LEU A 198 -1.20 7.12 -8.98
C LEU A 198 -0.34 7.75 -10.06
N ILE A 199 0.97 7.62 -9.91
CA ILE A 199 1.96 7.95 -10.94
C ILE A 199 2.84 6.73 -11.24
N ALA A 200 3.48 6.76 -12.40
CA ALA A 200 4.46 5.75 -12.81
C ALA A 200 5.79 6.43 -13.16
N ILE A 201 6.90 5.83 -12.71
CA ILE A 201 8.25 6.29 -12.97
C ILE A 201 8.96 5.21 -13.78
N ASP A 202 9.45 5.53 -14.97
CA ASP A 202 10.26 4.61 -15.76
C ASP A 202 11.61 4.34 -15.07
N LEU A 203 11.91 3.08 -14.79
CA LEU A 203 13.09 2.69 -14.00
C LEU A 203 14.43 2.99 -14.71
N ASN A 204 14.42 3.19 -16.03
CA ASN A 204 15.62 3.47 -16.81
C ASN A 204 15.85 4.97 -17.00
N THR A 205 14.79 5.71 -17.37
CA THR A 205 14.85 7.12 -17.71
C THR A 205 14.51 8.04 -16.55
N LYS A 206 13.85 7.54 -15.51
CA LYS A 206 13.27 8.27 -14.37
C LYS A 206 12.17 9.27 -14.78
N ALA A 207 11.61 9.10 -15.97
CA ALA A 207 10.49 9.93 -16.40
C ALA A 207 9.25 9.61 -15.56
N ILE A 208 8.63 10.65 -15.01
CA ILE A 208 7.37 10.57 -14.26
C ILE A 208 6.20 10.75 -15.22
N SER A 209 5.17 9.99 -15.07
CA SER A 209 3.91 10.11 -15.81
C SER A 209 2.72 9.78 -14.92
N ASP A 210 1.59 10.43 -15.16
CA ASP A 210 0.35 10.12 -14.46
C ASP A 210 -0.26 8.80 -14.95
N ILE A 211 -0.93 8.08 -14.06
CA ILE A 211 -1.86 7.02 -14.44
C ILE A 211 -3.22 7.67 -14.73
N GLY A 212 -3.70 7.49 -15.95
CA GLY A 212 -4.90 8.15 -16.44
C GLY A 212 -4.70 9.64 -16.69
N SER A 213 -5.61 10.47 -16.20
CA SER A 213 -5.61 11.93 -16.44
C SER A 213 -4.85 12.74 -15.39
N GLY A 214 -4.37 12.11 -14.30
CA GLY A 214 -3.76 12.81 -13.17
C GLY A 214 -4.76 13.58 -12.30
N GLU A 215 -6.04 13.27 -12.39
CA GLU A 215 -7.04 13.86 -11.49
C GLU A 215 -6.84 13.36 -10.05
N PRO A 216 -7.05 14.23 -9.05
CA PRO A 216 -6.93 13.85 -7.65
C PRO A 216 -7.86 12.70 -7.26
N VAL A 217 -7.34 11.73 -6.51
CA VAL A 217 -8.07 10.55 -6.03
C VAL A 217 -8.22 10.58 -4.51
N GLY A 218 -7.12 10.64 -3.77
CA GLY A 218 -7.13 10.54 -2.31
C GLY A 218 -5.76 10.76 -1.67
N ASN A 219 -5.68 10.49 -0.36
CA ASN A 219 -4.43 10.39 0.38
C ASN A 219 -3.98 8.92 0.31
N LEU A 220 -3.38 8.57 -0.84
CA LEU A 220 -3.12 7.18 -1.20
C LEU A 220 -1.97 6.61 -0.38
N ASP A 221 -2.20 5.40 0.16
CA ASP A 221 -1.27 4.69 1.04
C ASP A 221 -0.79 3.40 0.37
N GLY A 222 -1.31 2.24 0.73
CA GLY A 222 -0.92 0.95 0.17
C GLY A 222 -1.27 0.78 -1.30
N LEU A 223 -0.46 0.01 -2.02
CA LEU A 223 -0.58 -0.19 -3.48
C LEU A 223 -0.26 -1.63 -3.87
N GLU A 224 -1.28 -2.37 -4.33
CA GLU A 224 -1.15 -3.74 -4.81
C GLU A 224 -1.79 -3.96 -6.18
N SER A 225 -1.32 -4.99 -6.93
CA SER A 225 -1.99 -5.46 -8.15
C SER A 225 -3.24 -6.27 -7.81
N ASP A 226 -4.31 -6.14 -8.60
CA ASP A 226 -5.47 -7.02 -8.49
C ASP A 226 -5.34 -8.32 -9.31
N GLY A 227 -4.19 -8.53 -9.98
CA GLY A 227 -3.94 -9.66 -10.89
C GLY A 227 -4.68 -9.60 -12.22
N ALA A 228 -5.53 -8.58 -12.44
CA ALA A 228 -6.30 -8.39 -13.67
C ALA A 228 -5.89 -7.12 -14.45
N GLY A 229 -4.76 -6.52 -14.07
CA GLY A 229 -4.20 -5.33 -14.70
C GLY A 229 -4.72 -4.01 -14.13
N ASN A 230 -5.34 -4.04 -12.95
CA ASN A 230 -5.69 -2.84 -12.20
C ASN A 230 -4.94 -2.85 -10.86
N TRP A 231 -5.07 -1.78 -10.10
CA TRP A 231 -4.43 -1.63 -8.80
C TRP A 231 -5.44 -1.44 -7.69
N LEU A 232 -5.18 -2.08 -6.55
CA LEU A 232 -5.87 -1.88 -5.29
C LEU A 232 -5.09 -0.86 -4.47
N VAL A 233 -5.77 0.18 -4.01
CA VAL A 233 -5.12 1.30 -3.34
C VAL A 233 -5.95 1.74 -2.15
N THR A 234 -5.33 1.83 -0.99
CA THR A 234 -5.98 2.39 0.20
C THR A 234 -5.87 3.91 0.23
N ASP A 235 -6.89 4.57 0.75
CA ASP A 235 -6.84 5.98 1.18
C ASP A 235 -6.87 6.01 2.71
N TRP A 236 -5.74 6.34 3.29
CA TRP A 236 -5.57 6.32 4.75
C TRP A 236 -6.48 7.32 5.47
N VAL A 237 -6.65 8.51 4.90
CA VAL A 237 -7.42 9.62 5.54
C VAL A 237 -8.92 9.39 5.40
N ALA A 238 -9.38 9.06 4.19
CA ALA A 238 -10.80 8.82 3.95
C ALA A 238 -11.27 7.46 4.48
N GLY A 239 -10.35 6.50 4.66
CA GLY A 239 -10.71 5.14 5.04
C GLY A 239 -11.43 4.41 3.90
N VAL A 240 -10.79 4.29 2.75
CA VAL A 240 -11.38 3.70 1.56
C VAL A 240 -10.40 2.73 0.89
N LEU A 241 -10.92 1.64 0.32
CA LEU A 241 -10.19 0.83 -0.65
C LEU A 241 -10.73 1.13 -2.04
N PHE A 242 -9.84 1.57 -2.93
CA PHE A 242 -10.11 1.80 -4.34
C PHE A 242 -9.56 0.66 -5.23
N ARG A 243 -10.21 0.46 -6.38
CA ARG A 243 -9.60 -0.13 -7.58
C ARG A 243 -9.35 0.99 -8.58
N ILE A 244 -8.11 1.11 -9.04
CA ILE A 244 -7.71 2.10 -10.05
C ILE A 244 -7.34 1.36 -11.33
N HIS A 245 -7.95 1.74 -12.45
CA HIS A 245 -7.73 1.16 -13.76
C HIS A 245 -6.59 1.88 -14.51
N PRO A 246 -5.96 1.23 -15.51
CA PRO A 246 -4.89 1.86 -16.30
C PRO A 246 -5.30 3.14 -17.03
N ASP A 247 -6.58 3.30 -17.34
CA ASP A 247 -7.15 4.50 -17.94
C ASP A 247 -7.44 5.62 -16.92
N GLY A 248 -7.15 5.37 -15.64
CA GLY A 248 -7.38 6.31 -14.53
C GLY A 248 -8.78 6.26 -13.93
N LYS A 249 -9.67 5.37 -14.42
CA LYS A 249 -10.98 5.19 -13.78
C LYS A 249 -10.79 4.65 -12.36
N VAL A 250 -11.48 5.28 -11.39
CA VAL A 250 -11.46 4.91 -9.98
C VAL A 250 -12.80 4.27 -9.60
N GLU A 251 -12.73 3.13 -8.91
CA GLU A 251 -13.86 2.42 -8.35
C GLU A 251 -13.66 2.25 -6.84
N GLN A 252 -14.61 2.72 -6.04
CA GLN A 252 -14.60 2.45 -4.60
C GLN A 252 -15.11 1.04 -4.34
N LEU A 253 -14.26 0.20 -3.74
CA LEU A 253 -14.60 -1.18 -3.40
C LEU A 253 -15.13 -1.32 -1.99
N MET A 254 -14.54 -0.58 -1.05
CA MET A 254 -14.89 -0.67 0.37
C MET A 254 -14.89 0.70 1.02
N ASP A 255 -15.77 0.84 2.00
CA ASP A 255 -15.78 1.91 2.98
C ASP A 255 -15.18 1.34 4.28
N LEU A 256 -14.06 1.88 4.70
CA LEU A 256 -13.26 1.44 5.84
C LEU A 256 -13.22 2.56 6.89
N ASN A 257 -12.46 2.36 7.98
CA ASN A 257 -12.15 3.44 8.90
C ASN A 257 -10.88 4.17 8.47
N GLN A 258 -10.70 5.42 8.89
CA GLN A 258 -9.43 6.13 8.80
C GLN A 258 -8.29 5.27 9.36
N GLY A 259 -7.14 5.27 8.70
CA GLY A 259 -6.00 4.45 9.06
C GLY A 259 -5.98 3.11 8.35
N SER A 260 -6.73 2.94 7.24
CA SER A 260 -6.51 1.83 6.30
C SER A 260 -5.17 2.04 5.61
N ALA A 261 -4.15 1.29 6.04
CA ALA A 261 -2.75 1.48 5.68
C ALA A 261 -2.31 0.51 4.56
N ASP A 262 -1.02 0.19 4.46
CA ASP A 262 -0.47 -0.61 3.37
C ASP A 262 -0.99 -2.05 3.39
N LEU A 263 -1.58 -2.48 2.27
CA LEU A 263 -2.31 -3.75 2.13
C LEU A 263 -1.48 -4.83 1.44
N GLU A 264 -1.86 -6.09 1.67
CA GLU A 264 -1.44 -7.25 0.88
C GLU A 264 -2.64 -7.85 0.14
N PHE A 265 -2.49 -8.26 -1.11
CA PHE A 265 -3.54 -8.91 -1.88
C PHE A 265 -3.15 -10.30 -2.36
N LEU A 266 -3.85 -11.31 -1.88
CA LEU A 266 -3.70 -12.69 -2.32
C LEU A 266 -4.59 -12.96 -3.55
N GLU A 267 -4.04 -12.77 -4.75
CA GLU A 267 -4.76 -12.85 -6.03
C GLU A 267 -5.57 -14.14 -6.19
N GLU A 268 -4.95 -15.32 -5.91
CA GLU A 268 -5.60 -16.63 -6.05
C GLU A 268 -6.83 -16.78 -5.15
N LYS A 269 -6.88 -16.08 -4.02
CA LYS A 269 -7.97 -16.12 -3.04
C LYS A 269 -8.88 -14.92 -3.15
N LYS A 270 -8.53 -13.94 -3.98
CA LYS A 270 -9.16 -12.62 -4.04
C LYS A 270 -9.31 -11.99 -2.64
N LEU A 271 -8.28 -12.10 -1.83
CA LEU A 271 -8.29 -11.74 -0.42
C LEU A 271 -7.36 -10.55 -0.18
N ALA A 272 -7.92 -9.42 0.19
CA ALA A 272 -7.19 -8.26 0.68
C ALA A 272 -7.00 -8.38 2.19
N ILE A 273 -5.77 -8.20 2.67
CA ILE A 273 -5.44 -8.09 4.07
C ILE A 273 -5.04 -6.65 4.32
N ILE A 274 -5.77 -5.95 5.18
CA ILE A 274 -5.63 -4.51 5.38
C ILE A 274 -5.31 -4.24 6.85
N PRO A 275 -4.16 -3.64 7.15
CA PRO A 275 -3.88 -3.11 8.48
C PRO A 275 -4.77 -1.90 8.74
N MET A 276 -5.55 -1.95 9.81
CA MET A 276 -6.37 -0.85 10.30
C MET A 276 -5.61 -0.18 11.44
N MET A 277 -4.72 0.74 11.08
CA MET A 277 -3.72 1.34 11.97
C MET A 277 -4.35 1.98 13.21
N MET A 278 -5.42 2.77 13.02
CA MET A 278 -6.10 3.47 14.12
C MET A 278 -6.95 2.53 14.98
N ASP A 279 -7.39 1.40 14.41
CA ASP A 279 -8.20 0.40 15.12
C ASP A 279 -7.35 -0.67 15.82
N GLY A 280 -6.04 -0.75 15.52
CA GLY A 280 -5.13 -1.74 16.10
C GLY A 280 -5.43 -3.19 15.68
N LYS A 281 -5.89 -3.39 14.44
CA LYS A 281 -6.27 -4.71 13.92
C LYS A 281 -5.85 -4.93 12.47
N LEU A 282 -5.85 -6.20 12.05
CA LEU A 282 -5.86 -6.61 10.65
C LEU A 282 -7.26 -7.05 10.25
N VAL A 283 -7.66 -6.73 9.03
CA VAL A 283 -8.93 -7.21 8.44
C VAL A 283 -8.61 -7.94 7.14
N ALA A 284 -9.10 -9.16 7.00
CA ALA A 284 -9.03 -9.90 5.74
C ALA A 284 -10.39 -9.93 5.07
N THR A 285 -10.48 -9.39 3.89
CA THR A 285 -11.73 -9.23 3.14
C THR A 285 -11.61 -9.83 1.75
N ARG A 286 -12.60 -10.64 1.36
CA ARG A 286 -12.69 -11.15 -0.01
C ARG A 286 -13.29 -10.07 -0.90
N LEU A 287 -12.61 -9.83 -2.01
CA LEU A 287 -13.05 -8.94 -3.09
C LEU A 287 -13.58 -9.79 -4.25
N ASP A 288 -14.75 -9.44 -4.78
CA ASP A 288 -15.35 -10.12 -5.94
C ASP A 288 -14.78 -9.60 -7.27
#